data_314632f2c9ce065f5f33f1195c6ea982
#
_entry.id   314632f2c9ce065f5f33f1195c6ea982
#
_cell.length_a   1.000
_cell.length_b   1.000
_cell.length_c   1.000
_cell.angle_alpha   90.00
_cell.angle_beta   90.00
_cell.angle_gamma   90.00
#
_symmetry.space_group_name_H-M   'P 1'
#
loop_
_entity.id
_entity.type
_entity.pdbx_description
1 polymer ?
#
loop_
_entity_poly.entity_id
_entity_poly.type
_entity_poly.pdbx_seq_one_letter_code
_entity_poly.pdbx_strand_id
1 'polypeptide(L)'
;MKIFNIVIFAFLVYTFSSCVPARKFEEIAEKQEVCAKDLKALKTLKTELETENVELQSISDRLSEETKRLRSDTTLLGKSLRMKEKQYDKIDLLNERIQE
;
A
#
# COMPACT_ATOMS: atom_id res chain seq x y z
N MET A 1 76.97 -2.54 -3.55
CA MET A 1 76.12 -3.74 -3.91
C MET A 1 75.28 -4.25 -2.74
N LYS A 2 75.76 -4.33 -1.53
CA LYS A 2 74.99 -4.86 -0.37
C LYS A 2 73.76 -3.95 0.00
N ILE A 3 73.93 -2.63 -0.02
CA ILE A 3 72.89 -1.65 0.29
C ILE A 3 71.78 -1.71 -0.76
N PHE A 4 72.11 -1.87 -2.02
CA PHE A 4 71.15 -1.97 -3.13
C PHE A 4 70.25 -3.24 -3.00
N ASN A 5 70.83 -4.37 -2.62
CA ASN A 5 70.08 -5.58 -2.35
C ASN A 5 69.14 -5.45 -1.15
N ILE A 6 69.52 -4.72 -0.09
CA ILE A 6 68.69 -4.48 1.09
C ILE A 6 67.46 -3.62 0.71
N VAL A 7 67.66 -2.57 -0.11
CA VAL A 7 66.59 -1.69 -0.59
C VAL A 7 65.59 -2.44 -1.45
N ILE A 8 66.08 -3.31 -2.36
CA ILE A 8 65.20 -4.15 -3.19
C ILE A 8 64.39 -5.13 -2.32
N PHE A 9 65.02 -5.75 -1.35
CA PHE A 9 64.34 -6.68 -0.46
C PHE A 9 63.30 -5.99 0.43
N ALA A 10 63.58 -4.79 0.94
CA ALA A 10 62.65 -3.97 1.68
C ALA A 10 61.44 -3.55 0.82
N PHE A 11 61.68 -3.19 -0.43
CA PHE A 11 60.62 -2.83 -1.39
C PHE A 11 59.73 -4.03 -1.73
N LEU A 12 60.31 -5.23 -1.88
CA LEU A 12 59.58 -6.47 -2.14
C LEU A 12 58.68 -6.85 -0.94
N VAL A 13 59.17 -6.73 0.27
CA VAL A 13 58.37 -6.97 1.49
C VAL A 13 57.20 -5.98 1.60
N TYR A 14 57.43 -4.72 1.24
CA TYR A 14 56.40 -3.68 1.28
C TYR A 14 55.24 -3.94 0.30
N THR A 15 55.54 -4.50 -0.89
CA THR A 15 54.48 -4.83 -1.88
C THR A 15 53.62 -6.03 -1.47
N PHE A 16 54.13 -6.96 -0.66
CA PHE A 16 53.35 -8.10 -0.14
C PHE A 16 52.38 -7.74 0.98
N SER A 17 52.58 -6.62 1.69
CA SER A 17 51.75 -6.17 2.81
C SER A 17 50.43 -5.52 2.36
N SER A 18 50.26 -5.22 1.08
CA SER A 18 49.09 -4.49 0.52
C SER A 18 47.96 -5.40 0.06
N CYS A 19 48.05 -6.70 0.22
CA CYS A 19 46.96 -7.61 -0.13
C CYS A 19 45.87 -7.56 0.94
N VAL A 20 44.77 -6.88 0.68
CA VAL A 20 43.52 -7.06 1.42
C VAL A 20 43.17 -8.55 1.32
N PRO A 21 42.96 -9.25 2.45
CA PRO A 21 42.67 -10.68 2.41
C PRO A 21 41.39 -10.93 1.58
N ALA A 22 41.49 -11.79 0.57
CA ALA A 22 40.42 -12.11 -0.38
C ALA A 22 39.08 -12.42 0.31
N ARG A 23 39.12 -13.00 1.50
CA ARG A 23 37.95 -13.24 2.35
C ARG A 23 37.13 -11.99 2.68
N LYS A 24 37.76 -10.84 2.91
CA LYS A 24 37.03 -9.57 3.18
C LYS A 24 36.39 -9.01 1.93
N PHE A 25 36.96 -9.26 0.78
CA PHE A 25 36.37 -8.85 -0.49
C PHE A 25 35.14 -9.69 -0.81
N GLU A 26 35.20 -11.02 -0.62
CA GLU A 26 34.06 -11.91 -0.80
C GLU A 26 32.92 -11.57 0.16
N GLU A 27 33.22 -11.31 1.43
CA GLU A 27 32.20 -10.92 2.43
C GLU A 27 31.52 -9.61 2.07
N ILE A 28 32.24 -8.62 1.56
CA ILE A 28 31.67 -7.34 1.12
C ILE A 28 30.84 -7.54 -0.15
N ALA A 29 31.28 -8.35 -1.09
CA ALA A 29 30.55 -8.66 -2.32
C ALA A 29 29.23 -9.38 -2.01
N GLU A 30 29.25 -10.35 -1.10
CA GLU A 30 28.04 -11.04 -0.63
C GLU A 30 27.05 -10.10 0.04
N LYS A 31 27.53 -9.22 0.93
CA LYS A 31 26.70 -8.19 1.57
C LYS A 31 26.08 -7.21 0.56
N GLN A 32 26.84 -6.84 -0.47
CA GLN A 32 26.32 -6.00 -1.54
C GLN A 32 25.22 -6.71 -2.35
N GLU A 33 25.39 -8.00 -2.65
CA GLU A 33 24.39 -8.76 -3.35
C GLU A 33 23.11 -8.93 -2.55
N VAL A 34 23.21 -9.23 -1.25
CA VAL A 34 22.07 -9.32 -0.34
C VAL A 34 21.35 -7.97 -0.28
N CYS A 35 22.10 -6.88 -0.04
CA CYS A 35 21.53 -5.54 0.00
C CYS A 35 20.82 -5.16 -1.31
N ALA A 36 21.36 -5.53 -2.46
CA ALA A 36 20.74 -5.29 -3.75
C ALA A 36 19.43 -6.11 -3.95
N LYS A 37 19.40 -7.35 -3.46
CA LYS A 37 18.18 -8.19 -3.45
C LYS A 37 17.10 -7.60 -2.55
N ASP A 38 17.47 -7.19 -1.34
CA ASP A 38 16.56 -6.58 -0.38
C ASP A 38 15.98 -5.26 -0.91
N LEU A 39 16.82 -4.46 -1.56
CA LEU A 39 16.40 -3.21 -2.17
C LEU A 39 15.40 -3.42 -3.33
N LYS A 40 15.60 -4.48 -4.11
CA LYS A 40 14.67 -4.89 -5.17
C LYS A 40 13.35 -5.38 -4.56
N ALA A 41 13.39 -6.22 -3.54
CA ALA A 41 12.21 -6.73 -2.85
C ALA A 41 11.39 -5.59 -2.22
N LEU A 42 12.07 -4.65 -1.54
CA LEU A 42 11.42 -3.47 -0.97
C LEU A 42 10.76 -2.57 -2.03
N LYS A 43 11.40 -2.40 -3.19
CA LYS A 43 10.79 -1.64 -4.30
C LYS A 43 9.54 -2.32 -4.83
N THR A 44 9.56 -3.64 -4.98
CA THR A 44 8.38 -4.40 -5.41
C THR A 44 7.26 -4.28 -4.39
N LEU A 45 7.55 -4.50 -3.12
CA LEU A 45 6.57 -4.37 -2.05
C LEU A 45 5.99 -2.94 -1.98
N LYS A 46 6.82 -1.93 -2.17
CA LYS A 46 6.36 -0.54 -2.22
C LYS A 46 5.35 -0.32 -3.34
N THR A 47 5.63 -0.81 -4.57
CA THR A 47 4.70 -0.67 -5.70
C THR A 47 3.40 -1.44 -5.50
N GLU A 48 3.47 -2.63 -4.89
CA GLU A 48 2.28 -3.40 -4.53
C GLU A 48 1.40 -2.65 -3.52
N LEU A 49 2.00 -2.13 -2.45
CA LEU A 49 1.29 -1.34 -1.44
C LEU A 49 0.71 -0.03 -2.00
N GLU A 50 1.42 0.64 -2.91
CA GLU A 50 0.91 1.83 -3.59
C GLU A 50 -0.32 1.49 -4.45
N THR A 51 -0.29 0.37 -5.17
CA THR A 51 -1.42 -0.11 -5.98
C THR A 51 -2.62 -0.47 -5.08
N GLU A 52 -2.38 -1.24 -4.02
CA GLU A 52 -3.43 -1.62 -3.07
C GLU A 52 -4.06 -0.39 -2.38
N ASN A 53 -3.26 0.61 -2.02
CA ASN A 53 -3.78 1.87 -1.48
C ASN A 53 -4.70 2.60 -2.46
N VAL A 54 -4.34 2.66 -3.73
CA VAL A 54 -5.18 3.29 -4.77
C VAL A 54 -6.49 2.51 -4.94
N GLU A 55 -6.44 1.18 -4.95
CA GLU A 55 -7.64 0.34 -5.03
C GLU A 55 -8.55 0.52 -3.82
N LEU A 56 -7.99 0.49 -2.61
CA LEU A 56 -8.74 0.70 -1.38
C LEU A 56 -9.38 2.08 -1.32
N GLN A 57 -8.68 3.11 -1.76
CA GLN A 57 -9.22 4.46 -1.86
C GLN A 57 -10.41 4.50 -2.82
N SER A 58 -10.27 3.90 -3.99
CA SER A 58 -11.36 3.80 -4.99
C SER A 58 -12.59 3.07 -4.45
N ILE A 59 -12.38 1.96 -3.73
CA ILE A 59 -13.47 1.21 -3.08
C ILE A 59 -14.14 2.06 -1.99
N SER A 60 -13.35 2.75 -1.16
CA SER A 60 -13.87 3.64 -0.12
C SER A 60 -14.75 4.76 -0.69
N ASP A 61 -14.29 5.40 -1.77
CA ASP A 61 -15.04 6.47 -2.43
C ASP A 61 -16.35 5.95 -3.03
N ARG A 62 -16.32 4.78 -3.67
CA ARG A 62 -17.52 4.12 -4.21
C ARG A 62 -18.52 3.77 -3.12
N LEU A 63 -18.07 3.17 -2.02
CA LEU A 63 -18.93 2.83 -0.89
C LEU A 63 -19.53 4.07 -0.22
N SER A 64 -18.77 5.14 -0.13
CA SER A 64 -19.26 6.44 0.38
C SER A 64 -20.39 6.98 -0.50
N GLU A 65 -20.22 6.94 -1.81
CA GLU A 65 -21.24 7.40 -2.76
C GLU A 65 -22.48 6.52 -2.72
N GLU A 66 -22.32 5.19 -2.68
CA GLU A 66 -23.42 4.25 -2.55
C GLU A 66 -24.20 4.44 -1.25
N THR A 67 -23.49 4.69 -0.13
CA THR A 67 -24.11 5.01 1.16
C THR A 67 -24.95 6.28 1.10
N LYS A 68 -24.46 7.33 0.45
CA LYS A 68 -25.23 8.57 0.25
C LYS A 68 -26.49 8.33 -0.57
N ARG A 69 -26.36 7.57 -1.65
CA ARG A 69 -27.48 7.22 -2.53
C ARG A 69 -28.54 6.40 -1.79
N LEU A 70 -28.14 5.33 -1.09
CA LEU A 70 -29.06 4.52 -0.28
C LEU A 70 -29.76 5.33 0.81
N ARG A 71 -29.06 6.26 1.46
CA ARG A 71 -29.67 7.17 2.45
C ARG A 71 -30.70 8.10 1.83
N SER A 72 -30.44 8.62 0.63
CA SER A 72 -31.39 9.42 -0.14
C SER A 72 -32.62 8.60 -0.51
N ASP A 73 -32.43 7.41 -1.07
CA ASP A 73 -33.51 6.52 -1.47
C ASP A 73 -34.38 6.10 -0.29
N THR A 74 -33.78 5.77 0.85
CA THR A 74 -34.49 5.45 2.09
C THR A 74 -35.33 6.65 2.58
N THR A 75 -34.81 7.86 2.44
CA THR A 75 -35.54 9.07 2.81
C THR A 75 -36.75 9.31 1.90
N LEU A 76 -36.58 9.11 0.60
CA LEU A 76 -37.65 9.24 -0.39
C LEU A 76 -38.73 8.17 -0.20
N LEU A 77 -38.32 6.92 0.01
CA LEU A 77 -39.22 5.81 0.32
C LEU A 77 -40.04 6.08 1.60
N GLY A 78 -39.40 6.55 2.66
CA GLY A 78 -40.07 6.91 3.90
C GLY A 78 -41.08 8.05 3.73
N LYS A 79 -40.79 9.04 2.87
CA LYS A 79 -41.78 10.10 2.52
C LYS A 79 -42.95 9.52 1.73
N SER A 80 -42.69 8.68 0.73
CA SER A 80 -43.71 8.03 -0.09
C SER A 80 -44.64 7.16 0.76
N LEU A 81 -44.05 6.38 1.68
CA LEU A 81 -44.84 5.55 2.59
C LEU A 81 -45.80 6.37 3.45
N ARG A 82 -45.29 7.46 4.07
CA ARG A 82 -46.14 8.35 4.88
C ARG A 82 -47.25 9.04 4.06
N MET A 83 -47.00 9.33 2.79
CA MET A 83 -48.04 9.88 1.91
C MET A 83 -49.10 8.84 1.60
N LYS A 84 -48.72 7.60 1.35
CA LYS A 84 -49.62 6.47 1.15
C LYS A 84 -50.49 6.20 2.38
N GLU A 85 -49.90 6.17 3.54
CA GLU A 85 -50.57 5.99 4.84
C GLU A 85 -51.68 7.05 5.01
N LYS A 86 -51.37 8.32 4.81
CA LYS A 86 -52.37 9.40 4.86
C LYS A 86 -53.48 9.26 3.79
N GLN A 87 -53.18 8.68 2.64
CA GLN A 87 -54.19 8.41 1.62
C GLN A 87 -55.13 7.29 2.07
N TYR A 88 -54.63 6.23 2.69
CA TYR A 88 -55.43 5.17 3.27
C TYR A 88 -56.33 5.67 4.40
N ASP A 89 -55.79 6.46 5.34
CA ASP A 89 -56.58 7.06 6.42
C ASP A 89 -57.74 7.91 5.87
N LYS A 90 -57.48 8.67 4.81
CA LYS A 90 -58.50 9.48 4.15
C LYS A 90 -59.60 8.63 3.47
N ILE A 91 -59.23 7.51 2.83
CA ILE A 91 -60.15 6.58 2.21
C ILE A 91 -61.01 5.91 3.28
N ASP A 92 -60.44 5.51 4.38
CA ASP A 92 -61.12 4.89 5.51
C ASP A 92 -62.19 5.82 6.09
N LEU A 93 -61.84 7.07 6.31
CA LEU A 93 -62.72 8.12 6.82
C LEU A 93 -63.86 8.47 5.83
N LEU A 94 -63.61 8.34 4.54
CA LEU A 94 -64.65 8.52 3.51
C LEU A 94 -65.59 7.30 3.48
N ASN A 95 -65.10 6.09 3.64
CA ASN A 95 -65.91 4.88 3.69
C ASN A 95 -66.82 4.89 4.92
N GLU A 96 -66.35 5.28 6.09
CA GLU A 96 -67.19 5.45 7.28
C GLU A 96 -68.33 6.42 7.02
N ARG A 97 -68.08 7.57 6.39
CA ARG A 97 -69.12 8.58 6.06
C ARG A 97 -70.15 8.09 5.05
N ILE A 98 -69.84 7.13 4.19
CA ILE A 98 -70.77 6.58 3.21
C ILE A 98 -71.69 5.53 3.86
N GLN A 99 -71.26 4.94 4.98
CA GLN A 99 -72.03 3.91 5.69
C GLN A 99 -73.02 4.51 6.72
N GLU A 100 -72.85 5.78 7.06
CA GLU A 100 -73.83 6.57 7.84
C GLU A 100 -74.96 7.10 6.92
#